data_e4f0f79dba3efed0ecb6fad14970ae97
#
_entry.id   e4f0f79dba3efed0ecb6fad14970ae97
#
_cell.length_a   1.000
_cell.length_b   1.000
_cell.length_c   1.000
_cell.angle_alpha   90.00
_cell.angle_beta   90.00
_cell.angle_gamma   90.00
#
_symmetry.space_group_name_H-M   'P 1'
#
loop_
_entity.id
_entity.type
_entity.pdbx_description
1 polymer ?
#
loop_
_entity_poly.entity_id
_entity_poly.type
_entity_poly.pdbx_seq_one_letter_code
_entity_poly.pdbx_strand_id
1 'polypeptide(L)'
;HKFLQFCNFKDAKNNLQAELDRLLSENILTQEQFDTINKEEVQKFLDGSLAKRITASPLIMREERFTVNIKAGMLDSTLEGDSADTRVVMQGAVDLIFEEDNELVVVDYKTDRVRDISRLKELYAKQLNLYKLAVEEFTDYKVKECIIYSIHLNDYIAVDC
;
A
#
# COMPACT_ATOMS: atom_id res chain seq x y z
N HIS A 1 0.50 -4.31 9.88
CA HIS A 1 1.30 -3.52 8.91
C HIS A 1 2.79 -3.80 9.02
N LYS A 2 3.38 -3.76 10.22
CA LYS A 2 4.83 -3.87 10.40
C LYS A 2 5.39 -5.20 9.87
N PHE A 3 4.68 -6.31 10.05
CA PHE A 3 5.07 -7.58 9.45
C PHE A 3 5.18 -7.48 7.92
N LEU A 4 4.15 -6.96 7.25
CA LEU A 4 4.12 -6.81 5.80
C LEU A 4 5.18 -5.82 5.29
N GLN A 5 5.56 -4.85 6.09
CA GLN A 5 6.62 -3.90 5.77
C GLN A 5 8.00 -4.57 5.69
N PHE A 6 8.30 -5.53 6.55
CA PHE A 6 9.65 -6.07 6.70
C PHE A 6 9.82 -7.54 6.31
N CYS A 7 8.74 -8.30 6.13
CA CYS A 7 8.84 -9.71 5.77
C CYS A 7 9.41 -9.91 4.36
N ASN A 8 10.12 -11.02 4.18
CA ASN A 8 10.38 -11.53 2.85
C ASN A 8 9.17 -12.36 2.41
N PHE A 9 8.43 -11.88 1.41
CA PHE A 9 7.19 -12.52 0.98
C PHE A 9 7.35 -13.97 0.52
N LYS A 10 8.44 -14.30 -0.17
CA LYS A 10 8.71 -15.67 -0.63
C LYS A 10 9.02 -16.60 0.53
N ASP A 11 9.88 -16.16 1.44
CA ASP A 11 10.27 -16.96 2.61
C ASP A 11 9.08 -17.13 3.55
N ALA A 12 8.32 -16.06 3.81
CA ALA A 12 7.12 -16.09 4.63
C ALA A 12 6.05 -17.03 4.06
N LYS A 13 5.85 -17.03 2.76
CA LYS A 13 4.91 -17.96 2.10
C LYS A 13 5.31 -19.43 2.32
N ASN A 14 6.60 -19.72 2.22
CA ASN A 14 7.11 -21.08 2.36
C ASN A 14 7.12 -21.54 3.82
N ASN A 15 7.49 -20.66 4.74
CA ASN A 15 7.53 -20.96 6.19
C ASN A 15 7.29 -19.68 7.00
N LEU A 16 6.01 -19.39 7.26
CA LEU A 16 5.60 -18.19 7.99
C LEU A 16 6.19 -18.15 9.41
N GLN A 17 6.23 -19.27 10.10
CA GLN A 17 6.77 -19.31 11.46
C GLN A 17 8.25 -18.94 11.49
N ALA A 18 9.04 -19.48 10.58
CA ALA A 18 10.47 -19.16 10.49
C ALA A 18 10.70 -17.67 10.20
N GLU A 19 9.89 -17.05 9.34
CA GLU A 19 9.98 -15.62 9.05
C GLU A 19 9.57 -14.76 10.23
N LEU A 20 8.53 -15.13 10.95
CA LEU A 20 8.13 -14.46 12.20
C LEU A 20 9.24 -14.55 13.27
N ASP A 21 9.84 -15.72 13.44
CA ASP A 21 10.94 -15.94 14.38
C ASP A 21 12.18 -15.09 14.00
N ARG A 22 12.47 -14.98 12.71
CA ARG A 22 13.54 -14.11 12.21
C ARG A 22 13.28 -12.65 12.58
N LEU A 23 12.09 -12.13 12.28
CA LEU A 23 11.73 -10.74 12.56
C LEU A 23 11.76 -10.43 14.07
N LEU A 24 11.40 -11.40 14.91
CA LEU A 24 11.49 -11.27 16.35
C LEU A 24 12.96 -11.28 16.81
N SER A 25 13.78 -12.21 16.32
CA SER A 25 15.20 -12.34 16.68
C SER A 25 16.03 -11.13 16.26
N GLU A 26 15.68 -10.49 15.13
CA GLU A 26 16.31 -9.27 14.64
C GLU A 26 15.76 -7.98 15.29
N ASN A 27 14.89 -8.11 16.29
CA ASN A 27 14.21 -6.99 16.98
C ASN A 27 13.42 -6.06 16.06
N ILE A 28 13.00 -6.55 14.90
CA ILE A 28 12.11 -5.84 13.99
C ILE A 28 10.69 -5.85 14.55
N LEU A 29 10.24 -7.00 15.06
CA LEU A 29 9.01 -7.13 15.83
C LEU A 29 9.33 -7.22 17.31
N THR A 30 8.49 -6.60 18.15
CA THR A 30 8.50 -6.85 19.59
C THR A 30 7.76 -8.14 19.90
N GLN A 31 7.97 -8.70 21.09
CA GLN A 31 7.22 -9.88 21.53
C GLN A 31 5.71 -9.65 21.51
N GLU A 32 5.26 -8.49 21.97
CA GLU A 32 3.85 -8.11 21.93
C GLU A 32 3.29 -8.09 20.51
N GLN A 33 4.03 -7.49 19.57
CA GLN A 33 3.64 -7.46 18.15
C GLN A 33 3.58 -8.88 17.56
N PHE A 34 4.57 -9.71 17.87
CA PHE A 34 4.60 -11.11 17.46
C PHE A 34 3.38 -11.88 17.96
N ASP A 35 3.02 -11.72 19.24
CA ASP A 35 1.91 -12.42 19.87
C ASP A 35 0.54 -11.98 19.35
N THR A 36 0.44 -10.77 18.82
CA THR A 36 -0.81 -10.21 18.26
C THR A 36 -1.04 -10.53 16.79
N ILE A 37 -0.05 -11.08 16.08
CA ILE A 37 -0.19 -11.41 14.66
C ILE A 37 -1.14 -12.59 14.47
N ASN A 38 -2.19 -12.38 13.68
CA ASN A 38 -3.06 -13.44 13.21
C ASN A 38 -2.38 -14.17 12.04
N LYS A 39 -1.75 -15.31 12.36
CA LYS A 39 -0.98 -16.10 11.37
C LYS A 39 -1.85 -16.61 10.22
N GLU A 40 -3.11 -16.91 10.49
CA GLU A 40 -4.05 -17.41 9.49
C GLU A 40 -4.38 -16.33 8.45
N GLU A 41 -4.66 -15.12 8.90
CA GLU A 41 -4.89 -13.97 8.02
C GLU A 41 -3.65 -13.61 7.18
N VAL A 42 -2.47 -13.63 7.80
CA VAL A 42 -1.21 -13.39 7.10
C VAL A 42 -0.93 -14.46 6.05
N GLN A 43 -1.13 -15.74 6.38
CA GLN A 43 -0.94 -16.83 5.44
C GLN A 43 -1.90 -16.72 4.24
N LYS A 44 -3.13 -16.35 4.47
CA LYS A 44 -4.11 -16.11 3.39
C LYS A 44 -3.68 -14.98 2.47
N PHE A 45 -3.11 -13.90 3.02
CA PHE A 45 -2.54 -12.85 2.19
C PHE A 45 -1.39 -13.38 1.32
N LEU A 46 -0.45 -14.11 1.93
CA LEU A 46 0.74 -14.65 1.24
C LEU A 46 0.38 -15.66 0.14
N ASP A 47 -0.69 -16.42 0.34
CA ASP A 47 -1.19 -17.40 -0.62
C ASP A 47 -2.10 -16.76 -1.70
N GLY A 48 -2.48 -15.51 -1.53
CA GLY A 48 -3.40 -14.80 -2.40
C GLY A 48 -2.78 -14.29 -3.70
N SER A 49 -3.63 -13.85 -4.60
CA SER A 49 -3.22 -13.39 -5.93
C SER A 49 -2.42 -12.08 -5.88
N LEU A 50 -2.72 -11.19 -4.94
CA LEU A 50 -1.97 -9.93 -4.79
C LEU A 50 -0.52 -10.19 -4.37
N ALA A 51 -0.28 -11.04 -3.38
CA ALA A 51 1.07 -11.40 -2.96
C ALA A 51 1.86 -12.07 -4.09
N LYS A 52 1.20 -12.86 -4.92
CA LYS A 52 1.80 -13.46 -6.12
C LYS A 52 2.24 -12.41 -7.15
N ARG A 53 1.43 -11.40 -7.38
CA ARG A 53 1.80 -10.25 -8.24
C ARG A 53 3.01 -9.50 -7.67
N ILE A 54 3.00 -9.22 -6.37
CA ILE A 54 4.09 -8.51 -5.69
C ILE A 54 5.40 -9.30 -5.79
N THR A 55 5.39 -10.60 -5.52
CA THR A 55 6.61 -11.44 -5.56
C THR A 55 7.17 -11.62 -6.96
N ALA A 56 6.36 -11.46 -7.98
CA ALA A 56 6.79 -11.50 -9.39
C ALA A 56 7.40 -10.18 -9.86
N SER A 57 7.24 -9.09 -9.10
CA SER A 57 7.72 -7.76 -9.48
C SER A 57 9.26 -7.65 -9.40
N PRO A 58 9.90 -6.98 -10.40
CA PRO A 58 11.32 -6.69 -10.34
C PRO A 58 11.67 -5.54 -9.39
N LEU A 59 10.69 -4.73 -9.00
CA LEU A 59 10.87 -3.57 -8.12
C LEU A 59 9.76 -3.50 -7.10
N ILE A 60 10.12 -3.49 -5.82
CA ILE A 60 9.21 -3.35 -4.69
C ILE A 60 9.74 -2.26 -3.78
N MET A 61 8.91 -1.25 -3.49
CA MET A 61 9.17 -0.18 -2.52
C MET A 61 8.16 -0.30 -1.38
N ARG A 62 8.61 -0.19 -0.14
CA ARG A 62 7.76 -0.34 1.05
C ARG A 62 7.89 0.86 1.96
N GLU A 63 6.78 1.29 2.58
CA GLU A 63 6.75 2.46 3.45
C GLU A 63 7.42 3.67 2.79
N GLU A 64 7.10 3.89 1.53
CA GLU A 64 7.72 4.97 0.76
C GLU A 64 7.17 6.31 1.19
N ARG A 65 7.99 7.07 1.89
CA ARG A 65 7.64 8.42 2.37
C ARG A 65 7.86 9.43 1.27
N PHE A 66 6.93 10.36 1.14
CA PHE A 66 7.02 11.41 0.15
C PHE A 66 6.73 12.80 0.72
N THR A 67 7.36 13.79 0.10
CA THR A 67 7.02 15.20 0.22
C THR A 67 7.01 15.75 -1.20
N VAL A 68 5.85 16.11 -1.70
CA VAL A 68 5.67 16.63 -3.06
C VAL A 68 5.01 17.99 -3.05
N ASN A 69 5.33 18.80 -4.03
CA ASN A 69 4.76 20.13 -4.22
C ASN A 69 3.93 20.12 -5.52
N ILE A 70 2.63 20.09 -5.36
CA ILE A 70 1.68 19.98 -6.46
C ILE A 70 0.74 21.18 -6.54
N LYS A 71 0.13 21.40 -7.70
CA LYS A 71 -0.87 22.44 -7.88
C LYS A 71 -2.16 22.09 -7.10
N ALA A 72 -2.74 23.09 -6.45
CA ALA A 72 -4.00 22.91 -5.69
C ALA A 72 -5.15 22.41 -6.59
N GLY A 73 -5.19 22.82 -7.86
CA GLY A 73 -6.17 22.34 -8.83
C GLY A 73 -6.10 20.83 -9.11
N MET A 74 -4.96 20.18 -8.87
CA MET A 74 -4.83 18.72 -8.97
C MET A 74 -5.49 18.00 -7.79
N LEU A 75 -5.62 18.67 -6.65
CA LEU A 75 -6.27 18.15 -5.45
C LEU A 75 -7.77 18.43 -5.43
N ASP A 76 -8.16 19.57 -5.98
CA ASP A 76 -9.53 20.06 -6.03
C ASP A 76 -9.84 20.68 -7.39
N SER A 77 -10.55 19.92 -8.21
CA SER A 77 -10.93 20.33 -9.58
C SER A 77 -11.94 21.49 -9.63
N THR A 78 -12.49 21.89 -8.48
CA THR A 78 -13.39 23.05 -8.42
C THR A 78 -12.64 24.38 -8.35
N LEU A 79 -11.34 24.35 -8.10
CA LEU A 79 -10.49 25.53 -8.07
C LEU A 79 -10.18 26.00 -9.49
N GLU A 80 -10.21 27.31 -9.70
CA GLU A 80 -9.94 27.96 -10.97
C GLU A 80 -8.91 29.11 -10.85
N GLY A 81 -8.27 29.45 -11.94
CA GLY A 81 -7.33 30.56 -12.03
C GLY A 81 -6.16 30.44 -11.06
N ASP A 82 -5.78 31.54 -10.43
CA ASP A 82 -4.64 31.62 -9.52
C ASP A 82 -4.77 30.65 -8.32
N SER A 83 -5.99 30.35 -7.88
CA SER A 83 -6.23 29.39 -6.80
C SER A 83 -5.87 27.97 -7.21
N ALA A 84 -6.17 27.56 -8.43
CA ALA A 84 -5.80 26.24 -8.97
C ALA A 84 -4.27 26.13 -9.16
N ASP A 85 -3.60 27.22 -9.53
CA ASP A 85 -2.15 27.26 -9.73
C ASP A 85 -1.32 27.39 -8.46
N THR A 86 -1.97 27.68 -7.32
CA THR A 86 -1.32 27.71 -6.01
C THR A 86 -0.64 26.37 -5.70
N ARG A 87 0.62 26.43 -5.25
CA ARG A 87 1.39 25.25 -4.88
C ARG A 87 1.06 24.79 -3.45
N VAL A 88 0.85 23.51 -3.30
CA VAL A 88 0.55 22.86 -2.01
C VAL A 88 1.57 21.76 -1.76
N VAL A 89 2.15 21.75 -0.57
CA VAL A 89 3.02 20.67 -0.12
C VAL A 89 2.17 19.54 0.43
N MET A 90 2.36 18.34 -0.12
CA MET A 90 1.71 17.13 0.35
C MET A 90 2.74 16.14 0.88
N GLN A 91 2.49 15.61 2.06
CA GLN A 91 3.34 14.62 2.72
C GLN A 91 2.53 13.37 3.06
N GLY A 92 3.19 12.23 3.00
CA GLY A 92 2.57 10.96 3.38
C GLY A 92 3.53 9.80 3.26
N ALA A 93 2.97 8.61 3.42
CA ALA A 93 3.69 7.34 3.20
C ALA A 93 2.76 6.37 2.48
N VAL A 94 3.29 5.69 1.46
CA VAL A 94 2.61 4.62 0.74
C VAL A 94 3.09 3.29 1.31
N ASP A 95 2.18 2.41 1.69
CA ASP A 95 2.52 1.12 2.31
C ASP A 95 3.37 0.24 1.40
N LEU A 96 2.98 0.12 0.13
CA LEU A 96 3.67 -0.68 -0.85
C LEU A 96 3.48 -0.11 -2.25
N ILE A 97 4.56 -0.13 -3.04
CA ILE A 97 4.55 0.16 -4.46
C ILE A 97 5.31 -0.97 -5.15
N PHE A 98 4.77 -1.53 -6.22
CA PHE A 98 5.51 -2.50 -7.03
C PHE A 98 5.34 -2.23 -8.51
N GLU A 99 6.37 -2.62 -9.29
CA GLU A 99 6.35 -2.53 -10.74
C GLU A 99 5.66 -3.73 -11.36
N GLU A 100 4.78 -3.47 -12.32
CA GLU A 100 4.12 -4.48 -13.15
C GLU A 100 3.93 -3.88 -14.56
N ASP A 101 4.43 -4.55 -15.58
CA ASP A 101 4.33 -4.13 -16.99
C ASP A 101 4.92 -2.72 -17.25
N ASN A 102 6.05 -2.39 -16.61
CA ASN A 102 6.73 -1.09 -16.67
C ASN A 102 5.92 0.09 -16.11
N GLU A 103 4.87 -0.18 -15.37
CA GLU A 103 4.09 0.81 -14.63
C GLU A 103 4.06 0.44 -13.15
N LEU A 104 3.59 1.35 -12.30
CA LEU A 104 3.52 1.10 -10.86
C LEU A 104 2.10 0.75 -10.41
N VAL A 105 2.04 -0.11 -9.42
CA VAL A 105 0.83 -0.43 -8.66
C VAL A 105 1.04 0.05 -7.22
N VAL A 106 0.12 0.85 -6.72
CA VAL A 106 0.11 1.35 -5.35
C VAL A 106 -0.81 0.47 -4.52
N VAL A 107 -0.35 0.02 -3.36
CA VAL A 107 -1.13 -0.81 -2.43
C VAL A 107 -1.19 -0.15 -1.06
N ASP A 108 -2.39 -0.07 -0.52
CA ASP A 108 -2.65 0.43 0.82
C ASP A 108 -3.39 -0.65 1.62
N TYR A 109 -2.82 -1.03 2.77
CA TYR A 109 -3.42 -2.04 3.65
C TYR A 109 -4.38 -1.39 4.63
N LYS A 110 -5.61 -1.88 4.70
CA LYS A 110 -6.64 -1.40 5.63
C LYS A 110 -7.05 -2.49 6.62
N THR A 111 -7.17 -2.10 7.87
CA THR A 111 -7.60 -2.95 9.00
C THR A 111 -9.04 -2.73 9.41
N ASP A 112 -9.74 -1.83 8.71
CA ASP A 112 -11.15 -1.51 8.98
C ASP A 112 -12.02 -2.77 8.90
N ARG A 113 -12.93 -2.90 9.85
CA ARG A 113 -13.91 -3.99 9.88
C ARG A 113 -15.15 -3.58 9.10
N VAL A 114 -15.13 -3.86 7.81
CA VAL A 114 -16.26 -3.62 6.90
C VAL A 114 -16.89 -4.94 6.48
N ARG A 115 -18.15 -4.90 6.08
CA ARG A 115 -18.86 -6.09 5.58
C ARG A 115 -18.63 -6.31 4.09
N ASP A 116 -18.36 -5.24 3.37
CA ASP A 116 -18.18 -5.24 1.92
C ASP A 116 -16.94 -4.39 1.58
N ILE A 117 -16.09 -4.92 0.72
CA ILE A 117 -14.86 -4.24 0.30
C ILE A 117 -15.13 -2.95 -0.48
N SER A 118 -16.27 -2.84 -1.15
CA SER A 118 -16.67 -1.61 -1.84
C SER A 118 -16.77 -0.41 -0.89
N ARG A 119 -17.06 -0.65 0.38
CA ARG A 119 -17.08 0.40 1.40
C ARG A 119 -15.70 1.04 1.62
N LEU A 120 -14.65 0.24 1.54
CA LEU A 120 -13.27 0.76 1.61
C LEU A 120 -12.95 1.65 0.41
N LYS A 121 -13.41 1.27 -0.77
CA LYS A 121 -13.27 2.12 -1.96
C LYS A 121 -13.91 3.49 -1.76
N GLU A 122 -15.14 3.54 -1.25
CA GLU A 122 -15.84 4.80 -0.95
C GLU A 122 -15.07 5.66 0.07
N LEU A 123 -14.55 5.03 1.13
CA LEU A 123 -13.86 5.74 2.21
C LEU A 123 -12.49 6.28 1.80
N TYR A 124 -11.75 5.53 0.96
CA TYR A 124 -10.33 5.78 0.73
C TYR A 124 -9.94 6.11 -0.71
N ALA A 125 -10.89 6.15 -1.66
CA ALA A 125 -10.59 6.46 -3.06
C ALA A 125 -9.82 7.77 -3.21
N LYS A 126 -10.21 8.80 -2.48
CA LYS A 126 -9.55 10.11 -2.51
C LYS A 126 -8.09 10.02 -2.01
N GLN A 127 -7.84 9.27 -0.95
CA GLN A 127 -6.50 9.06 -0.43
C GLN A 127 -5.61 8.35 -1.46
N LEU A 128 -6.13 7.31 -2.11
CA LEU A 128 -5.38 6.56 -3.13
C LEU A 128 -5.08 7.44 -4.35
N ASN A 129 -6.01 8.30 -4.75
CA ASN A 129 -5.79 9.26 -5.82
C ASN A 129 -4.66 10.24 -5.49
N LEU A 130 -4.59 10.71 -4.24
CA LEU A 130 -3.49 11.55 -3.78
C LEU A 130 -2.16 10.80 -3.78
N TYR A 131 -2.15 9.54 -3.38
CA TYR A 131 -0.95 8.71 -3.46
C TYR A 131 -0.48 8.51 -4.90
N LYS A 132 -1.39 8.26 -5.84
CA LYS A 132 -1.07 8.20 -7.26
C LYS A 132 -0.36 9.47 -7.74
N LEU A 133 -0.94 10.64 -7.47
CA LEU A 133 -0.35 11.92 -7.86
C LEU A 133 1.05 12.10 -7.26
N ALA A 134 1.23 11.76 -5.97
CA ALA A 134 2.53 11.85 -5.31
C ALA A 134 3.55 10.90 -5.94
N VAL A 135 3.19 9.65 -6.17
CA VAL A 135 4.09 8.64 -6.77
C VAL A 135 4.51 9.04 -8.18
N GLU A 136 3.58 9.52 -9.01
CA GLU A 136 3.89 10.00 -10.36
C GLU A 136 4.75 11.27 -10.36
N GLU A 137 4.71 12.08 -9.29
CA GLU A 137 5.55 13.27 -9.14
C GLU A 137 6.98 12.93 -8.71
N PHE A 138 7.17 11.97 -7.79
CA PHE A 138 8.53 11.63 -7.33
C PHE A 138 9.20 10.48 -8.08
N THR A 139 8.49 9.83 -9.01
CA THR A 139 9.04 8.80 -9.90
C THR A 139 8.85 9.20 -11.36
N ASP A 140 9.56 8.52 -12.28
CA ASP A 140 9.35 8.67 -13.71
C ASP A 140 8.32 7.68 -14.28
N TYR A 141 7.67 6.91 -13.40
CA TYR A 141 6.68 5.90 -13.77
C TYR A 141 5.26 6.46 -13.74
N LYS A 142 4.40 5.85 -14.55
CA LYS A 142 2.95 5.99 -14.41
C LYS A 142 2.42 4.97 -13.40
N VAL A 143 1.40 5.35 -12.66
CA VAL A 143 0.64 4.45 -11.79
C VAL A 143 -0.56 3.91 -12.56
N LYS A 144 -0.55 2.60 -12.86
CA LYS A 144 -1.64 1.95 -13.59
C LYS A 144 -2.81 1.53 -12.72
N GLU A 145 -2.57 1.29 -11.44
CA GLU A 145 -3.57 0.74 -10.53
C GLU A 145 -3.28 1.17 -9.09
N CYS A 146 -4.34 1.51 -8.37
CA CYS A 146 -4.29 1.75 -6.93
C CYS A 146 -5.19 0.70 -6.25
N ILE A 147 -4.63 -0.04 -5.32
CA ILE A 147 -5.29 -1.17 -4.66
C ILE A 147 -5.46 -0.89 -3.17
N ILE A 148 -6.64 -1.16 -2.65
CA ILE A 148 -6.90 -1.29 -1.21
C ILE A 148 -6.98 -2.77 -0.89
N TYR A 149 -6.14 -3.26 0.02
CA TYR A 149 -6.21 -4.60 0.56
C TYR A 149 -6.85 -4.58 1.95
N SER A 150 -7.96 -5.27 2.10
CA SER A 150 -8.61 -5.46 3.40
C SER A 150 -8.00 -6.67 4.12
N ILE A 151 -7.33 -6.42 5.23
CA ILE A 151 -6.79 -7.51 6.07
C ILE A 151 -7.95 -8.30 6.69
N HIS A 152 -9.02 -7.61 7.08
CA HIS A 152 -10.19 -8.26 7.68
C HIS A 152 -10.95 -9.18 6.72
N LEU A 153 -11.21 -8.70 5.49
CA LEU A 153 -11.92 -9.49 4.48
C LEU A 153 -11.01 -10.43 3.70
N ASN A 154 -9.70 -10.23 3.78
CA ASN A 154 -8.71 -10.96 3.03
C ASN A 154 -8.98 -10.93 1.52
N ASP A 155 -9.26 -9.74 1.03
CA ASP A 155 -9.60 -9.44 -0.35
C ASP A 155 -9.08 -8.04 -0.70
N TYR A 156 -9.03 -7.72 -1.97
CA TYR A 156 -8.60 -6.41 -2.44
C TYR A 156 -9.50 -5.86 -3.54
N ILE A 157 -9.50 -4.55 -3.68
CA ILE A 157 -10.25 -3.83 -4.71
C ILE A 157 -9.37 -2.78 -5.36
N ALA A 158 -9.45 -2.67 -6.69
CA ALA A 158 -8.86 -1.56 -7.41
C ALA A 158 -9.72 -0.30 -7.27
N VAL A 159 -9.06 0.83 -7.05
CA VAL A 159 -9.69 2.14 -6.99
C VAL A 159 -9.53 2.80 -8.36
N ASP A 160 -10.60 3.41 -8.86
CA ASP A 160 -10.56 4.21 -10.08
C ASP A 160 -9.76 5.49 -9.82
N CYS A 161 -8.62 5.61 -10.45
CA CYS A 161 -7.76 6.76 -10.33
C CYS A 161 -7.50 7.48 -11.65
#